data_18b504b811d7badd8c13528b66b85b3b
#
_entry.id   18b504b811d7badd8c13528b66b85b3b
#
_cell.length_a   1.000
_cell.length_b   1.000
_cell.length_c   1.000
_cell.angle_alpha   90.00
_cell.angle_beta   90.00
_cell.angle_gamma   90.00
#
_symmetry.space_group_name_H-M   'P 1'
#
loop_
_entity.id
_entity.type
_entity.pdbx_description
1 polymer ?
#
loop_
_entity_poly.entity_id
_entity_poly.type
_entity_poly.pdbx_seq_one_letter_code
_entity_poly.pdbx_strand_id
1 'polypeptide(L)'
;MNHFFKIEIEISSEEEGEIIIANLSEIDYYAFEQDEDKLIAYIKEKDFNEERLKSILVDNKNFKKTIIEDENWNQQWEHHFQPVIIKDFVAIRAAFHQPIKNVKHDIIITPKMSFGTGHHATTFLMVTLMEKINFKNKVVLDFGTGTGILAILAEKSGASKVIAVDDDEWSINNTIENIEANNCKNILVKKANNISGIDFADMILANINLNILTQFSSSISAILQTGGFLLVSGFLVKDESAMENSFPKELFVKKSVLEKEGWVAILFQKL
;
A
#
# COMPACT_ATOMS: atom_id res chain seq x y z
N MET A 1 4.66 -10.02 29.40
CA MET A 1 3.83 -8.86 28.95
C MET A 1 4.66 -7.62 29.19
N ASN A 2 4.88 -6.81 28.18
CA ASN A 2 5.56 -5.54 28.37
C ASN A 2 4.49 -4.51 28.73
N HIS A 3 4.49 -4.03 29.96
CA HIS A 3 3.65 -2.93 30.40
C HIS A 3 4.34 -1.61 30.04
N PHE A 4 3.56 -0.61 29.65
CA PHE A 4 4.00 0.73 29.37
C PHE A 4 3.31 1.71 30.33
N PHE A 5 3.99 2.79 30.65
CA PHE A 5 3.37 3.92 31.32
C PHE A 5 3.11 5.04 30.33
N LYS A 6 1.89 5.54 30.35
CA LYS A 6 1.49 6.81 29.79
C LYS A 6 1.60 7.86 30.88
N ILE A 7 2.43 8.86 30.64
CA ILE A 7 2.66 9.99 31.55
C ILE A 7 2.02 11.23 30.93
N GLU A 8 1.02 11.76 31.58
CA GLU A 8 0.33 12.98 31.17
C GLU A 8 0.86 14.15 32.02
N ILE A 9 1.36 15.20 31.41
CA ILE A 9 1.98 16.37 32.01
C ILE A 9 1.25 17.60 31.51
N GLU A 10 0.81 18.49 32.40
CA GLU A 10 0.27 19.79 32.02
C GLU A 10 1.39 20.74 31.64
N ILE A 11 1.27 21.39 30.49
CA ILE A 11 2.23 22.37 29.97
C ILE A 11 1.56 23.75 29.84
N SER A 12 2.34 24.81 30.00
CA SER A 12 1.85 26.19 29.91
C SER A 12 2.06 26.82 28.55
N SER A 13 2.92 26.21 27.72
CA SER A 13 3.22 26.63 26.36
C SER A 13 3.82 25.48 25.54
N GLU A 14 3.76 25.59 24.22
CA GLU A 14 4.37 24.66 23.28
C GLU A 14 5.89 24.57 23.48
N GLU A 15 6.56 25.70 23.72
CA GLU A 15 7.99 25.78 23.98
C GLU A 15 8.38 25.01 25.26
N GLU A 16 7.59 25.06 26.32
CA GLU A 16 7.79 24.27 27.52
C GLU A 16 7.69 22.76 27.21
N GLY A 17 6.71 22.36 26.41
CA GLY A 17 6.55 20.98 25.99
C GLY A 17 7.77 20.45 25.23
N GLU A 18 8.29 21.24 24.29
CA GLU A 18 9.50 20.86 23.52
C GLU A 18 10.73 20.68 24.42
N ILE A 19 10.91 21.52 25.42
CA ILE A 19 12.01 21.40 26.40
C ILE A 19 11.85 20.11 27.22
N ILE A 20 10.64 19.79 27.67
CA ILE A 20 10.38 18.57 28.42
C ILE A 20 10.60 17.34 27.53
N ILE A 21 10.14 17.34 26.27
CA ILE A 21 10.37 16.26 25.30
C ILE A 21 11.87 16.00 25.11
N ALA A 22 12.66 17.06 24.90
CA ALA A 22 14.11 16.93 24.73
C ALA A 22 14.76 16.21 25.91
N ASN A 23 14.42 16.62 27.14
CA ASN A 23 14.95 16.03 28.35
C ASN A 23 14.46 14.59 28.60
N LEU A 24 13.20 14.29 28.33
CA LEU A 24 12.64 12.95 28.49
C LEU A 24 13.19 11.97 27.45
N SER A 25 13.50 12.45 26.24
CA SER A 25 14.10 11.62 25.19
C SER A 25 15.49 11.10 25.58
N GLU A 26 16.20 11.77 26.49
CA GLU A 26 17.50 11.33 27.01
C GLU A 26 17.39 10.22 28.07
N ILE A 27 16.19 9.93 28.58
CA ILE A 27 15.95 8.98 29.67
C ILE A 27 14.93 7.90 29.30
N ASP A 28 15.06 7.32 28.09
CA ASP A 28 14.34 6.16 27.60
C ASP A 28 12.83 6.36 27.30
N TYR A 29 12.32 7.58 27.32
CA TYR A 29 11.01 7.87 26.75
C TYR A 29 11.11 7.87 25.22
N TYR A 30 10.19 7.16 24.52
CA TYR A 30 10.36 6.83 23.11
C TYR A 30 9.25 7.38 22.20
N ALA A 31 8.12 7.86 22.78
CA ALA A 31 7.04 8.45 22.03
C ALA A 31 6.41 9.60 22.82
N PHE A 32 5.93 10.61 22.09
CA PHE A 32 5.35 11.83 22.64
C PHE A 32 4.17 12.28 21.80
N GLU A 33 3.15 12.81 22.48
CA GLU A 33 2.04 13.53 21.88
C GLU A 33 1.91 14.87 22.62
N GLN A 34 1.83 15.96 21.89
CA GLN A 34 1.70 17.30 22.46
C GLN A 34 0.47 17.99 21.92
N ASP A 35 -0.30 18.58 22.81
CA ASP A 35 -1.41 19.48 22.54
C ASP A 35 -1.16 20.84 23.17
N GLU A 36 -2.04 21.82 23.02
CA GLU A 36 -1.84 23.21 23.48
C GLU A 36 -1.51 23.31 24.99
N ASP A 37 -2.10 22.47 25.82
CA ASP A 37 -1.99 22.50 27.28
C ASP A 37 -1.46 21.20 27.90
N LYS A 38 -1.10 20.21 27.08
CA LYS A 38 -0.81 18.87 27.56
C LYS A 38 0.29 18.18 26.75
N LEU A 39 1.22 17.58 27.49
CA LEU A 39 2.21 16.65 26.95
C LEU A 39 1.92 15.24 27.46
N ILE A 40 1.91 14.27 26.55
CA ILE A 40 1.83 12.84 26.84
C ILE A 40 3.14 12.20 26.43
N ALA A 41 3.76 11.45 27.36
CA ALA A 41 5.01 10.75 27.11
C ALA A 41 4.86 9.26 27.46
N TYR A 42 5.53 8.40 26.70
CA TYR A 42 5.44 6.95 26.82
C TYR A 42 6.80 6.35 27.19
N ILE A 43 6.81 5.45 28.19
CA ILE A 43 8.00 4.74 28.65
C ILE A 43 7.64 3.29 29.01
N LYS A 44 8.57 2.36 28.82
CA LYS A 44 8.39 0.98 29.30
C LYS A 44 8.41 0.94 30.84
N GLU A 45 7.54 0.14 31.45
CA GLU A 45 7.46 0.00 32.91
C GLU A 45 8.82 -0.28 33.55
N LYS A 46 9.65 -1.15 32.95
CA LYS A 46 10.97 -1.53 33.45
C LYS A 46 12.01 -0.39 33.44
N ASP A 47 11.80 0.62 32.57
CA ASP A 47 12.72 1.73 32.35
C ASP A 47 12.24 3.00 33.09
N PHE A 48 11.02 2.97 33.69
CA PHE A 48 10.43 4.10 34.38
C PHE A 48 11.08 4.36 35.74
N ASN A 49 11.51 5.59 35.94
CA ASN A 49 12.03 6.08 37.20
C ASN A 49 11.37 7.41 37.59
N GLU A 50 10.55 7.39 38.65
CA GLU A 50 9.79 8.56 39.10
C GLU A 50 10.65 9.70 39.60
N GLU A 51 11.78 9.42 40.24
CA GLU A 51 12.70 10.45 40.73
C GLU A 51 13.38 11.20 39.57
N ARG A 52 13.77 10.46 38.51
CA ARG A 52 14.30 11.04 37.29
C ARG A 52 13.27 11.90 36.57
N LEU A 53 12.04 11.43 36.48
CA LEU A 53 10.95 12.21 35.88
C LEU A 53 10.76 13.51 36.66
N LYS A 54 10.66 13.44 37.99
CA LYS A 54 10.48 14.61 38.84
C LYS A 54 11.66 15.61 38.77
N SER A 55 12.87 15.14 38.53
CA SER A 55 14.01 16.02 38.35
C SER A 55 14.01 16.82 37.04
N ILE A 56 13.27 16.35 36.03
CA ILE A 56 13.10 17.03 34.75
C ILE A 56 11.92 18.02 34.79
N LEU A 57 10.87 17.68 35.55
CA LEU A 57 9.72 18.53 35.72
C LEU A 57 10.03 19.67 36.69
N VAL A 58 10.29 20.87 36.15
CA VAL A 58 10.55 22.08 36.92
C VAL A 58 9.29 22.44 37.74
N ASP A 59 9.45 23.06 38.91
CA ASP A 59 8.39 23.56 39.79
C ASP A 59 7.42 22.50 40.35
N ASN A 60 7.88 21.26 40.59
CA ASN A 60 7.05 20.18 41.15
C ASN A 60 5.74 19.95 40.35
N LYS A 61 5.77 20.07 39.02
CA LYS A 61 4.61 19.80 38.19
C LYS A 61 4.04 18.41 38.45
N ASN A 62 2.73 18.37 38.57
CA ASN A 62 2.01 17.12 38.71
C ASN A 62 1.97 16.39 37.37
N PHE A 63 2.11 15.09 37.43
CA PHE A 63 1.88 14.23 36.28
C PHE A 63 0.89 13.12 36.66
N LYS A 64 0.13 12.67 35.68
CA LYS A 64 -0.73 11.51 35.83
C LYS A 64 -0.08 10.32 35.13
N LYS A 65 0.13 9.25 35.92
CA LYS A 65 0.66 7.99 35.42
C LYS A 65 -0.47 6.98 35.22
N THR A 66 -0.58 6.44 34.04
CA THR A 66 -1.53 5.39 33.70
C THR A 66 -0.80 4.19 33.14
N ILE A 67 -1.09 2.99 33.63
CA ILE A 67 -0.57 1.76 33.04
C ILE A 67 -1.32 1.54 31.73
N ILE A 68 -0.59 1.42 30.65
CA ILE A 68 -1.13 0.90 29.41
C ILE A 68 -0.68 -0.56 29.39
N GLU A 69 -1.63 -1.47 29.54
CA GLU A 69 -1.39 -2.85 29.16
C GLU A 69 -1.01 -2.82 27.67
N ASP A 70 -0.08 -3.69 27.30
CA ASP A 70 0.31 -3.87 25.89
C ASP A 70 -0.97 -4.21 25.13
N GLU A 71 -1.74 -3.17 24.82
CA GLU A 71 -2.84 -3.33 23.88
C GLU A 71 -2.15 -3.77 22.60
N ASN A 72 -2.41 -5.00 22.24
CA ASN A 72 -1.89 -5.58 21.02
C ASN A 72 -2.48 -4.77 19.86
N TRP A 73 -1.85 -3.61 19.57
CA TRP A 73 -2.22 -2.72 18.47
C TRP A 73 -2.33 -3.51 17.17
N ASN A 74 -1.55 -4.60 17.06
CA ASN A 74 -1.69 -5.54 15.96
C ASN A 74 -3.06 -6.22 15.99
N GLN A 75 -3.57 -6.66 17.16
CA GLN A 75 -4.89 -7.27 17.25
C GLN A 75 -6.02 -6.29 16.97
N GLN A 76 -5.94 -5.06 17.47
CA GLN A 76 -6.95 -4.04 17.15
C GLN A 76 -6.92 -3.69 15.68
N TRP A 77 -5.74 -3.54 15.10
CA TRP A 77 -5.57 -3.29 13.69
C TRP A 77 -6.06 -4.47 12.84
N GLU A 78 -5.75 -5.72 13.23
CA GLU A 78 -6.26 -6.93 12.59
C GLU A 78 -7.80 -6.99 12.60
N HIS A 79 -8.44 -6.59 13.71
CA HIS A 79 -9.91 -6.52 13.81
C HIS A 79 -10.52 -5.46 12.87
N HIS A 80 -9.81 -4.38 12.58
CA HIS A 80 -10.31 -3.31 11.70
C HIS A 80 -9.97 -3.56 10.22
N PHE A 81 -8.99 -4.40 9.93
CA PHE A 81 -8.63 -4.74 8.56
C PHE A 81 -9.61 -5.78 8.01
N GLN A 82 -10.61 -5.31 7.24
CA GLN A 82 -11.63 -6.19 6.67
C GLN A 82 -11.20 -6.74 5.31
N PRO A 83 -11.57 -7.99 4.95
CA PRO A 83 -11.34 -8.49 3.59
C PRO A 83 -12.09 -7.65 2.55
N VAL A 84 -11.46 -7.42 1.41
CA VAL A 84 -12.09 -6.78 0.25
C VAL A 84 -12.60 -7.86 -0.68
N ILE A 85 -13.91 -7.87 -0.95
CA ILE A 85 -14.54 -8.83 -1.84
C ILE A 85 -15.05 -8.09 -3.08
N ILE A 86 -14.63 -8.55 -4.24
CA ILE A 86 -15.02 -7.99 -5.53
C ILE A 86 -15.84 -9.05 -6.27
N LYS A 87 -17.16 -8.98 -6.12
CA LYS A 87 -18.13 -9.96 -6.61
C LYS A 87 -17.77 -11.39 -6.18
N ASP A 88 -17.96 -12.37 -7.06
CA ASP A 88 -17.49 -13.74 -6.95
C ASP A 88 -16.10 -13.97 -7.60
N PHE A 89 -15.45 -12.87 -8.02
CA PHE A 89 -14.18 -12.93 -8.75
C PHE A 89 -12.97 -13.00 -7.82
N VAL A 90 -12.82 -12.04 -6.91
CA VAL A 90 -11.63 -11.94 -6.03
C VAL A 90 -12.01 -11.61 -4.61
N ALA A 91 -11.42 -12.30 -3.67
CA ALA A 91 -11.30 -11.86 -2.29
C ALA A 91 -9.83 -11.52 -1.99
N ILE A 92 -9.59 -10.37 -1.40
CA ILE A 92 -8.28 -9.91 -0.93
C ILE A 92 -8.36 -9.87 0.59
N ARG A 93 -7.53 -10.63 1.26
CA ARG A 93 -7.54 -10.75 2.72
C ARG A 93 -6.15 -10.86 3.31
N ALA A 94 -6.02 -10.58 4.59
CA ALA A 94 -4.80 -10.89 5.32
C ALA A 94 -4.73 -12.37 5.71
N ALA A 95 -3.54 -12.85 6.10
CA ALA A 95 -3.31 -14.23 6.47
C ALA A 95 -4.11 -14.67 7.72
N PHE A 96 -4.41 -13.75 8.63
CA PHE A 96 -5.20 -14.02 9.84
C PHE A 96 -6.71 -14.15 9.59
N HIS A 97 -7.21 -13.79 8.41
CA HIS A 97 -8.61 -14.02 8.04
C HIS A 97 -8.83 -15.46 7.57
N GLN A 98 -10.02 -15.98 7.82
CA GLN A 98 -10.43 -17.28 7.28
C GLN A 98 -10.51 -17.24 5.74
N PRO A 99 -10.15 -18.32 5.05
CA PRO A 99 -10.28 -18.41 3.60
C PRO A 99 -11.71 -18.17 3.11
N ILE A 100 -11.85 -17.38 2.04
CA ILE A 100 -13.14 -17.05 1.43
C ILE A 100 -13.41 -17.98 0.26
N LYS A 101 -14.44 -18.83 0.41
CA LYS A 101 -14.67 -19.97 -0.51
C LYS A 101 -15.49 -19.65 -1.76
N ASN A 102 -16.32 -18.60 -1.71
CA ASN A 102 -17.29 -18.32 -2.79
C ASN A 102 -16.76 -17.29 -3.80
N VAL A 103 -15.46 -17.31 -4.06
CA VAL A 103 -14.79 -16.44 -5.03
C VAL A 103 -13.86 -17.29 -5.90
N LYS A 104 -13.62 -16.83 -7.11
CA LYS A 104 -12.72 -17.51 -8.05
C LYS A 104 -11.25 -17.47 -7.57
N HIS A 105 -10.83 -16.35 -6.99
CA HIS A 105 -9.47 -16.14 -6.49
C HIS A 105 -9.51 -15.62 -5.05
N ASP A 106 -8.98 -16.39 -4.11
CA ASP A 106 -8.71 -15.95 -2.74
C ASP A 106 -7.23 -15.58 -2.64
N ILE A 107 -6.94 -14.30 -2.39
CA ILE A 107 -5.59 -13.73 -2.42
C ILE A 107 -5.23 -13.25 -1.02
N ILE A 108 -4.08 -13.68 -0.54
CA ILE A 108 -3.52 -13.27 0.74
C ILE A 108 -2.57 -12.10 0.50
N ILE A 109 -2.77 -11.01 1.21
CA ILE A 109 -1.87 -9.87 1.23
C ILE A 109 -1.46 -9.59 2.68
N THR A 110 -0.18 -9.48 2.92
CA THR A 110 0.35 -8.96 4.18
C THR A 110 0.22 -7.44 4.15
N PRO A 111 -0.70 -6.86 4.93
CA PRO A 111 -0.89 -5.43 4.96
C PRO A 111 0.30 -4.78 5.66
N LYS A 112 1.06 -3.98 4.91
CA LYS A 112 2.19 -3.17 5.35
C LYS A 112 2.01 -1.75 4.83
N MET A 113 3.04 -0.94 4.86
CA MET A 113 3.00 0.42 4.33
C MET A 113 2.99 0.49 2.80
N SER A 114 3.09 -0.65 2.09
CA SER A 114 3.02 -0.70 0.63
C SER A 114 1.59 -0.52 0.13
N PHE A 115 1.44 0.20 -0.98
CA PHE A 115 0.16 0.42 -1.65
C PHE A 115 -0.38 -0.88 -2.29
N GLY A 116 -1.72 -1.05 -2.33
CA GLY A 116 -2.35 -2.19 -3.03
C GLY A 116 -2.97 -3.25 -2.12
N THR A 117 -3.49 -2.89 -0.95
CA THR A 117 -4.24 -3.80 -0.06
C THR A 117 -5.67 -4.12 -0.55
N GLY A 118 -6.11 -3.52 -1.64
CA GLY A 118 -7.46 -3.68 -2.19
C GLY A 118 -8.48 -2.63 -1.73
N HIS A 119 -8.25 -1.96 -0.61
CA HIS A 119 -9.20 -0.98 -0.04
C HIS A 119 -9.27 0.32 -0.84
N HIS A 120 -8.17 0.73 -1.46
CA HIS A 120 -8.15 1.95 -2.25
C HIS A 120 -8.98 1.77 -3.53
N ALA A 121 -9.74 2.82 -3.90
CA ALA A 121 -10.62 2.80 -5.08
C ALA A 121 -9.89 2.37 -6.36
N THR A 122 -8.66 2.81 -6.59
CA THR A 122 -7.88 2.46 -7.78
C THR A 122 -7.58 0.97 -7.87
N THR A 123 -7.17 0.32 -6.78
CA THR A 123 -6.92 -1.13 -6.74
C THR A 123 -8.22 -1.90 -7.00
N PHE A 124 -9.33 -1.47 -6.39
CA PHE A 124 -10.65 -2.04 -6.61
C PHE A 124 -11.05 -1.97 -8.10
N LEU A 125 -10.87 -0.82 -8.74
CA LEU A 125 -11.18 -0.59 -10.15
C LEU A 125 -10.31 -1.46 -11.07
N MET A 126 -9.00 -1.52 -10.82
CA MET A 126 -8.06 -2.36 -11.56
C MET A 126 -8.49 -3.83 -11.51
N VAL A 127 -8.71 -4.38 -10.31
CA VAL A 127 -9.14 -5.77 -10.12
C VAL A 127 -10.49 -6.03 -10.79
N THR A 128 -11.44 -5.10 -10.73
CA THR A 128 -12.74 -5.23 -11.41
C THR A 128 -12.58 -5.31 -12.92
N LEU A 129 -11.68 -4.53 -13.53
CA LEU A 129 -11.44 -4.58 -14.97
C LEU A 129 -10.65 -5.83 -15.38
N MET A 130 -9.77 -6.34 -14.51
CA MET A 130 -9.04 -7.59 -14.76
C MET A 130 -9.96 -8.80 -14.95
N GLU A 131 -11.16 -8.81 -14.34
CA GLU A 131 -12.17 -9.85 -14.55
C GLU A 131 -12.52 -10.04 -16.02
N LYS A 132 -12.49 -8.96 -16.81
CA LYS A 132 -12.88 -8.93 -18.23
C LYS A 132 -11.75 -9.34 -19.18
N ILE A 133 -10.55 -9.59 -18.67
CA ILE A 133 -9.34 -9.82 -19.45
C ILE A 133 -8.95 -11.30 -19.41
N ASN A 134 -8.57 -11.87 -20.55
CA ASN A 134 -8.06 -13.22 -20.62
C ASN A 134 -6.53 -13.24 -20.44
N PHE A 135 -6.08 -13.67 -19.28
CA PHE A 135 -4.65 -13.76 -18.91
C PHE A 135 -3.99 -15.08 -19.35
N LYS A 136 -4.75 -16.07 -19.83
CA LYS A 136 -4.21 -17.41 -20.11
C LYS A 136 -3.06 -17.36 -21.11
N ASN A 137 -1.92 -17.90 -20.70
CA ASN A 137 -0.66 -17.99 -21.46
C ASN A 137 -0.06 -16.61 -21.86
N LYS A 138 -0.41 -15.55 -21.15
CA LYS A 138 0.06 -14.19 -21.43
C LYS A 138 1.30 -13.83 -20.63
N VAL A 139 2.14 -12.96 -21.20
CA VAL A 139 3.23 -12.26 -20.53
C VAL A 139 2.71 -10.93 -20.04
N VAL A 140 2.77 -10.71 -18.74
CA VAL A 140 2.20 -9.52 -18.06
C VAL A 140 3.32 -8.71 -17.41
N LEU A 141 3.27 -7.41 -17.57
CA LEU A 141 4.04 -6.44 -16.79
C LEU A 141 3.12 -5.78 -15.78
N ASP A 142 3.50 -5.82 -14.51
CA ASP A 142 2.92 -5.02 -13.42
C ASP A 142 3.91 -3.93 -13.03
N PHE A 143 3.66 -2.70 -13.45
CA PHE A 143 4.53 -1.55 -13.27
C PHE A 143 4.05 -0.69 -12.10
N GLY A 144 4.86 -0.59 -11.04
CA GLY A 144 4.49 -0.07 -9.74
C GLY A 144 3.69 -1.12 -8.94
N THR A 145 4.30 -2.29 -8.73
CA THR A 145 3.60 -3.48 -8.22
C THR A 145 3.11 -3.35 -6.76
N GLY A 146 3.75 -2.51 -5.93
CA GLY A 146 3.35 -2.28 -4.55
C GLY A 146 3.32 -3.55 -3.70
N THR A 147 2.13 -4.01 -3.31
CA THR A 147 1.95 -5.29 -2.60
C THR A 147 2.05 -6.53 -3.51
N GLY A 148 2.13 -6.36 -4.83
CA GLY A 148 2.09 -7.45 -5.79
C GLY A 148 0.69 -7.96 -6.11
N ILE A 149 -0.37 -7.33 -5.63
CA ILE A 149 -1.74 -7.82 -5.79
C ILE A 149 -2.14 -8.05 -7.25
N LEU A 150 -1.81 -7.11 -8.16
CA LEU A 150 -2.16 -7.23 -9.56
C LEU A 150 -1.34 -8.33 -10.25
N ALA A 151 -0.05 -8.43 -9.95
CA ALA A 151 0.83 -9.49 -10.42
C ALA A 151 0.34 -10.88 -9.98
N ILE A 152 -0.01 -11.04 -8.71
CA ILE A 152 -0.56 -12.28 -8.14
C ILE A 152 -1.87 -12.66 -8.81
N LEU A 153 -2.78 -11.69 -8.97
CA LEU A 153 -4.06 -11.94 -9.64
C LEU A 153 -3.86 -12.32 -11.11
N ALA A 154 -2.91 -11.70 -11.82
CA ALA A 154 -2.59 -12.04 -13.21
C ALA A 154 -2.10 -13.49 -13.32
N GLU A 155 -1.18 -13.94 -12.47
CA GLU A 155 -0.73 -15.35 -12.45
C GLU A 155 -1.86 -16.30 -12.11
N LYS A 156 -2.62 -16.05 -11.04
CA LYS A 156 -3.78 -16.87 -10.65
C LYS A 156 -4.87 -16.92 -11.74
N SER A 157 -4.93 -15.90 -12.59
CA SER A 157 -5.82 -15.85 -13.78
C SER A 157 -5.23 -16.54 -15.01
N GLY A 158 -4.03 -17.11 -14.92
CA GLY A 158 -3.43 -17.97 -15.94
C GLY A 158 -2.30 -17.35 -16.74
N ALA A 159 -1.74 -16.20 -16.33
CA ALA A 159 -0.55 -15.64 -16.95
C ALA A 159 0.61 -16.65 -16.89
N SER A 160 1.31 -16.83 -18.01
CA SER A 160 2.47 -17.73 -18.09
C SER A 160 3.74 -17.13 -17.51
N LYS A 161 3.82 -15.80 -17.48
CA LYS A 161 4.91 -15.04 -16.89
C LYS A 161 4.39 -13.68 -16.47
N VAL A 162 4.77 -13.25 -15.28
CA VAL A 162 4.53 -11.89 -14.79
C VAL A 162 5.86 -11.25 -14.42
N ILE A 163 6.04 -10.01 -14.82
CA ILE A 163 7.19 -9.19 -14.42
C ILE A 163 6.63 -8.08 -13.54
N ALA A 164 6.96 -8.11 -12.25
CA ALA A 164 6.53 -7.14 -11.26
C ALA A 164 7.67 -6.16 -10.98
N VAL A 165 7.44 -4.87 -11.22
CA VAL A 165 8.48 -3.82 -11.12
C VAL A 165 8.04 -2.77 -10.11
N ASP A 166 8.95 -2.39 -9.21
CA ASP A 166 8.79 -1.27 -8.30
C ASP A 166 10.16 -0.66 -8.00
N ASP A 167 10.25 0.59 -7.61
CA ASP A 167 11.49 1.26 -7.23
C ASP A 167 11.70 1.29 -5.70
N ASP A 168 10.63 1.09 -4.95
CA ASP A 168 10.66 1.05 -3.49
C ASP A 168 11.04 -0.33 -2.94
N GLU A 169 12.07 -0.36 -2.09
CA GLU A 169 12.56 -1.59 -1.45
C GLU A 169 11.49 -2.27 -0.57
N TRP A 170 10.66 -1.49 0.13
CA TRP A 170 9.59 -2.03 0.96
C TRP A 170 8.51 -2.72 0.13
N SER A 171 8.16 -2.12 -1.01
CA SER A 171 7.23 -2.70 -1.98
C SER A 171 7.77 -4.01 -2.56
N ILE A 172 9.04 -4.05 -2.94
CA ILE A 172 9.69 -5.27 -3.45
C ILE A 172 9.65 -6.39 -2.42
N ASN A 173 10.04 -6.12 -1.17
CA ASN A 173 10.04 -7.11 -0.10
C ASN A 173 8.62 -7.61 0.21
N ASN A 174 7.65 -6.69 0.25
CA ASN A 174 6.26 -7.05 0.49
C ASN A 174 5.66 -7.86 -0.67
N THR A 175 5.98 -7.51 -1.92
CA THR A 175 5.61 -8.30 -3.11
C THR A 175 6.14 -9.73 -3.02
N ILE A 176 7.41 -9.94 -2.68
CA ILE A 176 8.03 -11.27 -2.55
C ILE A 176 7.30 -12.10 -1.48
N GLU A 177 7.06 -11.53 -0.31
CA GLU A 177 6.33 -12.19 0.78
C GLU A 177 4.91 -12.60 0.34
N ASN A 178 4.21 -11.72 -0.35
CA ASN A 178 2.85 -12.00 -0.82
C ASN A 178 2.83 -13.05 -1.95
N ILE A 179 3.82 -13.07 -2.83
CA ILE A 179 4.02 -14.12 -3.85
C ILE A 179 4.14 -15.49 -3.18
N GLU A 180 4.96 -15.61 -2.14
CA GLU A 180 5.15 -16.83 -1.36
C GLU A 180 3.86 -17.25 -0.65
N ALA A 181 3.18 -16.32 0.02
CA ALA A 181 1.91 -16.58 0.71
C ALA A 181 0.80 -17.09 -0.24
N ASN A 182 0.85 -16.70 -1.51
CA ASN A 182 -0.09 -17.12 -2.55
C ASN A 182 0.37 -18.32 -3.38
N ASN A 183 1.55 -18.90 -3.11
CA ASN A 183 2.17 -19.99 -3.85
C ASN A 183 2.35 -19.70 -5.35
N CYS A 184 2.59 -18.45 -5.72
CA CYS A 184 2.88 -18.05 -7.09
C CYS A 184 4.31 -18.43 -7.48
N LYS A 185 4.53 -18.80 -8.75
CA LYS A 185 5.82 -19.33 -9.24
C LYS A 185 6.32 -18.66 -10.52
N ASN A 186 5.46 -17.92 -11.20
CA ASN A 186 5.74 -17.35 -12.52
C ASN A 186 5.92 -15.83 -12.45
N ILE A 187 6.10 -15.25 -11.25
CA ILE A 187 6.29 -13.82 -11.04
C ILE A 187 7.78 -13.54 -10.82
N LEU A 188 8.36 -12.74 -11.70
CA LEU A 188 9.71 -12.21 -11.57
C LEU A 188 9.65 -10.80 -11.00
N VAL A 189 10.15 -10.61 -9.79
CA VAL A 189 10.22 -9.30 -9.15
C VAL A 189 11.51 -8.59 -9.52
N LYS A 190 11.42 -7.32 -9.91
CA LYS A 190 12.56 -6.45 -10.26
C LYS A 190 12.46 -5.13 -9.51
N LYS A 191 13.51 -4.76 -8.79
CA LYS A 191 13.65 -3.41 -8.27
C LYS A 191 14.18 -2.50 -9.38
N ALA A 192 13.36 -1.60 -9.88
CA ALA A 192 13.73 -0.63 -10.91
C ALA A 192 12.72 0.54 -10.94
N ASN A 193 13.20 1.71 -11.30
CA ASN A 193 12.39 2.91 -11.54
C ASN A 193 11.97 3.06 -13.01
N ASN A 194 12.19 2.04 -13.82
CA ASN A 194 11.88 2.04 -15.25
C ASN A 194 11.61 0.62 -15.76
N ILE A 195 11.17 0.51 -17.00
CA ILE A 195 10.82 -0.76 -17.67
C ILE A 195 11.86 -1.19 -18.71
N SER A 196 13.10 -0.69 -18.60
CA SER A 196 14.19 -1.07 -19.48
C SER A 196 14.55 -2.56 -19.34
N GLY A 197 14.92 -3.18 -20.47
CA GLY A 197 15.25 -4.62 -20.49
C GLY A 197 14.02 -5.54 -20.40
N ILE A 198 12.82 -5.00 -20.62
CA ILE A 198 11.62 -5.77 -20.90
C ILE A 198 11.36 -5.71 -22.38
N ASP A 199 11.51 -6.86 -23.06
CA ASP A 199 11.44 -6.92 -24.52
C ASP A 199 10.02 -6.76 -25.05
N PHE A 200 9.05 -7.39 -24.39
CA PHE A 200 7.64 -7.31 -24.74
C PHE A 200 6.71 -7.68 -23.59
N ALA A 201 5.45 -7.27 -23.69
CA ALA A 201 4.35 -7.72 -22.85
C ALA A 201 3.06 -7.86 -23.70
N ASP A 202 2.27 -8.89 -23.41
CA ASP A 202 0.90 -9.01 -23.94
C ASP A 202 -0.07 -8.08 -23.18
N MET A 203 0.26 -7.82 -21.91
CA MET A 203 -0.54 -6.98 -21.03
C MET A 203 0.35 -6.15 -20.12
N ILE A 204 -0.06 -4.92 -19.88
CA ILE A 204 0.59 -4.03 -18.92
C ILE A 204 -0.48 -3.55 -17.94
N LEU A 205 -0.19 -3.75 -16.66
CA LEU A 205 -0.96 -3.24 -15.51
C LEU A 205 -0.14 -2.13 -14.88
N ALA A 206 -0.72 -0.96 -14.65
CA ALA A 206 -0.03 0.15 -14.00
C ALA A 206 -0.99 0.98 -13.16
N ASN A 207 -0.93 0.79 -11.85
CA ASN A 207 -1.70 1.55 -10.86
C ASN A 207 -0.80 2.56 -10.16
N ILE A 208 -0.34 3.57 -10.91
CA ILE A 208 0.64 4.57 -10.51
C ILE A 208 0.17 5.96 -10.92
N ASN A 209 0.82 7.01 -10.39
CA ASN A 209 0.39 8.38 -10.67
C ASN A 209 0.51 8.78 -12.15
N LEU A 210 -0.33 9.74 -12.56
CA LEU A 210 -0.41 10.24 -13.92
C LEU A 210 0.94 10.67 -14.51
N ASN A 211 1.77 11.36 -13.73
CA ASN A 211 3.05 11.88 -14.22
C ASN A 211 3.98 10.77 -14.67
N ILE A 212 4.07 9.70 -13.89
CA ILE A 212 4.87 8.51 -14.23
C ILE A 212 4.28 7.81 -15.46
N LEU A 213 2.95 7.59 -15.51
CA LEU A 213 2.30 7.00 -16.68
C LEU A 213 2.57 7.78 -17.96
N THR A 214 2.44 9.10 -17.92
CA THR A 214 2.72 9.99 -19.04
C THR A 214 4.21 9.94 -19.46
N GLN A 215 5.12 9.99 -18.50
CA GLN A 215 6.55 9.89 -18.74
C GLN A 215 6.94 8.59 -19.46
N PHE A 216 6.34 7.46 -19.07
CA PHE A 216 6.65 6.14 -19.64
C PHE A 216 5.73 5.72 -20.78
N SER A 217 4.79 6.55 -21.22
CA SER A 217 3.82 6.20 -22.27
C SER A 217 4.45 5.68 -23.56
N SER A 218 5.54 6.29 -24.03
CA SER A 218 6.29 5.84 -25.22
C SER A 218 6.93 4.48 -24.99
N SER A 219 7.54 4.24 -23.83
CA SER A 219 8.16 2.96 -23.49
C SER A 219 7.11 1.86 -23.33
N ILE A 220 5.98 2.15 -22.67
CA ILE A 220 4.83 1.27 -22.56
C ILE A 220 4.30 0.89 -23.95
N SER A 221 4.15 1.90 -24.82
CA SER A 221 3.68 1.68 -26.20
C SER A 221 4.66 0.81 -26.99
N ALA A 222 5.96 0.96 -26.78
CA ALA A 222 6.99 0.19 -27.51
C ALA A 222 6.97 -1.30 -27.14
N ILE A 223 6.83 -1.66 -25.85
CA ILE A 223 6.92 -3.04 -25.39
C ILE A 223 5.57 -3.78 -25.43
N LEU A 224 4.42 -3.07 -25.44
CA LEU A 224 3.12 -3.71 -25.54
C LEU A 224 2.90 -4.26 -26.95
N GLN A 225 2.52 -5.52 -27.04
CA GLN A 225 2.25 -6.18 -28.33
C GLN A 225 0.97 -5.64 -28.98
N THR A 226 0.93 -5.65 -30.33
CA THR A 226 -0.32 -5.42 -31.09
C THR A 226 -1.42 -6.39 -30.63
N GLY A 227 -2.61 -5.89 -30.39
CA GLY A 227 -3.73 -6.64 -29.78
C GLY A 227 -3.63 -6.77 -28.25
N GLY A 228 -2.53 -6.35 -27.65
CA GLY A 228 -2.30 -6.37 -26.21
C GLY A 228 -3.15 -5.34 -25.45
N PHE A 229 -3.25 -5.51 -24.15
CA PHE A 229 -4.05 -4.64 -23.27
C PHE A 229 -3.18 -3.84 -22.32
N LEU A 230 -3.53 -2.57 -22.16
CA LEU A 230 -2.98 -1.67 -21.15
C LEU A 230 -4.09 -1.27 -20.18
N LEU A 231 -3.93 -1.62 -18.92
CA LEU A 231 -4.86 -1.25 -17.85
C LEU A 231 -4.16 -0.29 -16.89
N VAL A 232 -4.69 0.93 -16.78
CA VAL A 232 -4.09 2.02 -15.99
C VAL A 232 -5.08 2.59 -14.98
N SER A 233 -4.56 3.01 -13.83
CA SER A 233 -5.25 3.76 -12.78
C SER A 233 -4.22 4.52 -11.94
N GLY A 234 -4.65 5.18 -10.84
CA GLY A 234 -3.79 5.98 -9.99
C GLY A 234 -3.87 7.48 -10.28
N PHE A 235 -4.94 7.89 -10.97
CA PHE A 235 -5.24 9.29 -11.29
C PHE A 235 -6.73 9.56 -11.15
N LEU A 236 -7.08 10.84 -11.03
CA LEU A 236 -8.45 11.29 -10.82
C LEU A 236 -9.23 11.39 -12.14
N VAL A 237 -10.55 11.35 -12.07
CA VAL A 237 -11.46 11.52 -13.23
C VAL A 237 -11.15 12.79 -14.03
N LYS A 238 -10.81 13.91 -13.36
CA LYS A 238 -10.44 15.17 -14.04
C LYS A 238 -9.21 15.03 -14.95
N ASP A 239 -8.37 14.04 -14.71
CA ASP A 239 -7.12 13.80 -15.42
C ASP A 239 -7.27 12.76 -16.57
N GLU A 240 -8.48 12.20 -16.76
CA GLU A 240 -8.77 11.17 -17.78
C GLU A 240 -8.34 11.63 -19.19
N SER A 241 -8.68 12.87 -19.58
CA SER A 241 -8.32 13.41 -20.88
C SER A 241 -6.80 13.51 -21.07
N ALA A 242 -6.05 13.86 -20.04
CA ALA A 242 -4.60 13.91 -20.09
C ALA A 242 -4.01 12.51 -20.27
N MET A 243 -4.57 11.50 -19.59
CA MET A 243 -4.17 10.10 -19.75
C MET A 243 -4.46 9.58 -21.17
N GLU A 244 -5.63 9.85 -21.71
CA GLU A 244 -5.98 9.45 -23.08
C GLU A 244 -5.03 10.08 -24.12
N ASN A 245 -4.67 11.34 -23.94
CA ASN A 245 -3.74 12.02 -24.85
C ASN A 245 -2.31 11.45 -24.80
N SER A 246 -1.95 10.75 -23.72
CA SER A 246 -0.64 10.06 -23.62
C SER A 246 -0.57 8.78 -24.46
N PHE A 247 -1.72 8.24 -24.89
CA PHE A 247 -1.82 7.04 -25.73
C PHE A 247 -2.62 7.36 -27.01
N PRO A 248 -1.92 7.64 -28.16
CA PRO A 248 -2.55 8.10 -29.39
C PRO A 248 -3.65 7.17 -29.88
N LYS A 249 -4.78 7.74 -30.32
CA LYS A 249 -5.97 6.99 -30.80
C LYS A 249 -5.67 6.15 -32.04
N GLU A 250 -4.64 6.48 -32.77
CA GLU A 250 -4.15 5.72 -33.94
C GLU A 250 -3.49 4.39 -33.53
N LEU A 251 -3.02 4.30 -32.29
CA LEU A 251 -2.36 3.12 -31.74
C LEU A 251 -3.17 2.41 -30.64
N PHE A 252 -4.10 3.12 -30.01
CA PHE A 252 -4.85 2.60 -28.86
C PHE A 252 -6.34 2.87 -28.97
N VAL A 253 -7.14 1.85 -28.64
CA VAL A 253 -8.59 1.98 -28.49
C VAL A 253 -8.98 1.83 -27.04
N LYS A 254 -9.70 2.80 -26.49
CA LYS A 254 -10.30 2.72 -25.17
C LYS A 254 -11.43 1.71 -25.16
N LYS A 255 -11.29 0.62 -24.41
CA LYS A 255 -12.25 -0.51 -24.35
C LYS A 255 -13.21 -0.39 -23.17
N SER A 256 -12.76 0.13 -22.05
CA SER A 256 -13.57 0.24 -20.84
C SER A 256 -13.03 1.33 -19.94
N VAL A 257 -13.93 1.99 -19.23
CA VAL A 257 -13.62 2.95 -18.17
C VAL A 257 -14.48 2.59 -16.98
N LEU A 258 -13.92 2.68 -15.78
CA LEU A 258 -14.67 2.58 -14.53
C LEU A 258 -14.21 3.71 -13.60
N GLU A 259 -15.17 4.22 -12.83
CA GLU A 259 -14.95 5.27 -11.85
C GLU A 259 -15.40 4.83 -10.47
N LYS A 260 -14.70 5.26 -9.44
CA LYS A 260 -15.07 5.06 -8.05
C LYS A 260 -14.41 6.14 -7.18
N GLU A 261 -15.22 6.84 -6.37
CA GLU A 261 -14.73 7.84 -5.40
C GLU A 261 -13.81 8.91 -6.01
N GLY A 262 -14.12 9.37 -7.25
CA GLY A 262 -13.32 10.37 -7.96
C GLY A 262 -12.05 9.84 -8.64
N TRP A 263 -11.76 8.55 -8.50
CA TRP A 263 -10.67 7.85 -9.20
C TRP A 263 -11.19 7.15 -10.45
N VAL A 264 -10.32 6.97 -11.43
CA VAL A 264 -10.66 6.30 -12.69
C VAL A 264 -9.66 5.20 -13.02
N ALA A 265 -10.15 4.13 -13.66
CA ALA A 265 -9.32 3.13 -14.32
C ALA A 265 -9.75 2.98 -15.77
N ILE A 266 -8.77 2.90 -16.67
CA ILE A 266 -8.99 2.81 -18.11
C ILE A 266 -8.31 1.56 -18.66
N LEU A 267 -9.08 0.79 -19.43
CA LEU A 267 -8.57 -0.33 -20.22
C LEU A 267 -8.44 0.10 -21.68
N PHE A 268 -7.21 0.11 -22.17
CA PHE A 268 -6.87 0.30 -23.58
C PHE A 268 -6.49 -1.02 -24.24
N GLN A 269 -6.71 -1.10 -25.56
CA GLN A 269 -6.15 -2.15 -26.41
C GLN A 269 -5.28 -1.51 -27.49
N LYS A 270 -4.07 -2.02 -27.65
CA LYS A 270 -3.16 -1.60 -28.75
C LYS A 270 -3.64 -2.20 -30.08
N LEU A 271 -3.71 -1.37 -31.13
CA LEU A 271 -4.12 -1.75 -32.48
C LEU A 271 -3.02 -2.49 -33.26
#